data_ed1cc953e590d435093d73a26619a95b
#
_entry.id   ed1cc953e590d435093d73a26619a95b
#
_cell.length_a   1.000
_cell.length_b   1.000
_cell.length_c   1.000
_cell.angle_alpha   90.00
_cell.angle_beta   90.00
_cell.angle_gamma   90.00
#
_symmetry.space_group_name_H-M   'P 1'
#
loop_
_entity.id
_entity.type
_entity.pdbx_description
1 polymer ?
#
loop_
_entity_poly.entity_id
_entity_poly.type
_entity_poly.pdbx_seq_one_letter_code
_entity_poly.pdbx_strand_id
1 'polypeptide(L)'
;MNVSTSYPLKPLSFLSGSALKIIAVLSMVTDHCAYYLLDESSVAYEVMRCFGRIAFPVFAFLVAEGFAHTRNRMRYFLSLLLFAVISEVPWYLLNGADGTHNVMFTLVLGVLALAAFERLREHRILCCCSILLTAWLAAWL
;
A
#
# COMPACT_ATOMS: atom_id res chain seq x y z
N MET A 1 28.58 -27.80 17.30
CA MET A 1 28.41 -27.84 15.84
C MET A 1 27.56 -26.67 15.45
N ASN A 2 28.20 -25.53 15.06
CA ASN A 2 27.51 -24.33 14.63
C ASN A 2 27.24 -24.47 13.13
N VAL A 3 25.99 -24.70 12.77
CA VAL A 3 25.54 -24.58 11.38
C VAL A 3 25.03 -23.17 11.19
N SER A 4 25.92 -22.26 10.86
CA SER A 4 25.55 -20.95 10.31
C SER A 4 25.20 -21.11 8.83
N THR A 5 23.97 -21.46 8.53
CA THR A 5 23.44 -21.38 7.17
C THR A 5 23.11 -19.91 6.86
N SER A 6 24.15 -19.16 6.54
CA SER A 6 23.98 -17.87 5.86
C SER A 6 23.62 -18.17 4.39
N TYR A 7 22.33 -18.16 4.07
CA TYR A 7 21.88 -18.04 2.69
C TYR A 7 22.08 -16.59 2.26
N PRO A 8 23.04 -16.28 1.39
CA PRO A 8 23.08 -14.98 0.75
C PRO A 8 21.94 -14.94 -0.27
N LEU A 9 20.75 -14.54 0.17
CA LEU A 9 19.78 -14.03 -0.77
C LEU A 9 20.44 -12.79 -1.37
N LYS A 10 21.03 -12.95 -2.57
CA LYS A 10 21.39 -11.78 -3.39
C LYS A 10 20.12 -10.97 -3.50
N PRO A 11 20.07 -9.72 -2.99
CA PRO A 11 18.91 -8.89 -3.22
C PRO A 11 18.71 -8.84 -4.73
N LEU A 12 17.48 -8.93 -5.19
CA LEU A 12 17.09 -8.61 -6.55
C LEU A 12 17.43 -7.12 -6.77
N SER A 13 18.71 -6.81 -6.92
CA SER A 13 19.24 -5.45 -7.09
C SER A 13 18.94 -4.89 -8.48
N PHE A 14 18.04 -5.54 -9.23
CA PHE A 14 17.65 -5.11 -10.57
C PHE A 14 16.75 -3.87 -10.57
N LEU A 15 16.02 -3.62 -9.48
CA LEU A 15 15.16 -2.46 -9.35
C LEU A 15 15.52 -1.70 -8.08
N SER A 16 16.06 -0.50 -8.24
CA SER A 16 16.26 0.40 -7.12
C SER A 16 14.91 0.79 -6.52
N GLY A 17 14.86 1.11 -5.23
CA GLY A 17 13.63 1.60 -4.59
C GLY A 17 13.01 2.80 -5.32
N SER A 18 13.83 3.61 -5.98
CA SER A 18 13.37 4.72 -6.84
C SER A 18 12.70 4.23 -8.12
N ALA A 19 13.24 3.18 -8.76
CA ALA A 19 12.63 2.59 -9.96
C ALA A 19 11.27 1.97 -9.63
N LEU A 20 11.14 1.27 -8.50
CA LEU A 20 9.86 0.72 -8.04
C LEU A 20 8.82 1.82 -7.80
N LYS A 21 9.21 2.96 -7.21
CA LYS A 21 8.31 4.11 -7.02
C LYS A 21 7.81 4.66 -8.36
N ILE A 22 8.68 4.81 -9.34
CA ILE A 22 8.31 5.29 -10.68
C ILE A 22 7.34 4.31 -11.34
N ILE A 23 7.62 3.01 -11.29
CA ILE A 23 6.74 1.98 -11.85
C ILE A 23 5.36 2.03 -11.18
N ALA A 24 5.31 2.13 -9.85
CA ALA A 24 4.06 2.20 -9.11
C ALA A 24 3.25 3.45 -9.48
N VAL A 25 3.89 4.62 -9.62
CA VAL A 25 3.23 5.86 -10.03
C VAL A 25 2.71 5.75 -11.47
N LEU A 26 3.51 5.24 -12.40
CA LEU A 26 3.08 5.05 -13.79
C LEU A 26 1.90 4.07 -13.89
N SER A 27 1.95 2.95 -13.16
CA SER A 27 0.82 2.01 -13.08
C SER A 27 -0.43 2.68 -12.53
N MET A 28 -0.31 3.48 -11.47
CA MET A 28 -1.43 4.22 -10.88
C MET A 28 -2.02 5.22 -11.87
N VAL A 29 -1.18 5.99 -12.58
CA VAL A 29 -1.65 6.93 -13.63
C VAL A 29 -2.38 6.17 -14.73
N THR A 30 -1.85 5.02 -15.17
CA THR A 30 -2.48 4.17 -16.20
C THR A 30 -3.87 3.70 -15.74
N ASP A 31 -4.01 3.30 -14.47
CA ASP A 31 -5.28 2.88 -13.87
C ASP A 31 -6.32 4.01 -13.90
N HIS A 32 -5.93 5.20 -13.44
CA HIS A 32 -6.82 6.37 -13.42
C HIS A 32 -7.18 6.85 -14.80
N CYS A 33 -6.23 6.86 -15.75
CA CYS A 33 -6.53 7.19 -17.15
C CYS A 33 -7.54 6.21 -17.75
N ALA A 34 -7.41 4.91 -17.48
CA ALA A 34 -8.40 3.94 -17.93
C ALA A 34 -9.77 4.22 -17.31
N TYR A 35 -9.82 4.43 -15.99
CA TYR A 35 -11.06 4.60 -15.26
C TYR A 35 -11.85 5.86 -15.67
N TYR A 36 -11.16 7.00 -15.90
CA TYR A 36 -11.83 8.27 -16.19
C TYR A 36 -11.98 8.60 -17.68
N LEU A 37 -11.18 8.00 -18.55
CA LEU A 37 -11.10 8.41 -19.97
C LEU A 37 -11.58 7.35 -20.95
N LEU A 38 -11.66 6.07 -20.55
CA LEU A 38 -12.02 4.98 -21.43
C LEU A 38 -13.41 4.44 -21.10
N ASP A 39 -14.07 3.90 -22.12
CA ASP A 39 -15.32 3.16 -21.98
C ASP A 39 -15.04 1.79 -21.33
N GLU A 40 -15.82 1.43 -20.30
CA GLU A 40 -15.70 0.16 -19.57
C GLU A 40 -15.86 -1.08 -20.46
N SER A 41 -16.57 -0.95 -21.58
CA SER A 41 -16.74 -2.04 -22.57
C SER A 41 -15.52 -2.27 -23.46
N SER A 42 -14.50 -1.40 -23.39
CA SER A 42 -13.33 -1.44 -24.24
C SER A 42 -12.28 -2.43 -23.73
N VAL A 43 -11.71 -3.24 -24.63
CA VAL A 43 -10.55 -4.09 -24.33
C VAL A 43 -9.35 -3.28 -23.81
N ALA A 44 -9.19 -2.05 -24.31
CA ALA A 44 -8.14 -1.15 -23.82
C ALA A 44 -8.33 -0.78 -22.34
N TYR A 45 -9.57 -0.56 -21.90
CA TYR A 45 -9.90 -0.35 -20.49
C TYR A 45 -9.45 -1.53 -19.63
N GLU A 46 -9.84 -2.76 -19.95
CA GLU A 46 -9.49 -3.95 -19.18
C GLU A 46 -7.98 -4.16 -19.07
N VAL A 47 -7.25 -4.01 -20.20
CA VAL A 47 -5.80 -4.16 -20.23
C VAL A 47 -5.11 -3.11 -19.37
N MET A 48 -5.48 -1.83 -19.50
CA MET A 48 -4.88 -0.75 -18.71
C MET A 48 -5.22 -0.88 -17.22
N ARG A 49 -6.43 -1.29 -16.88
CA ARG A 49 -6.84 -1.59 -15.49
C ARG A 49 -6.05 -2.75 -14.89
N CYS A 50 -5.78 -3.80 -15.68
CA CYS A 50 -4.95 -4.92 -15.24
C CYS A 50 -3.52 -4.47 -14.89
N PHE A 51 -2.89 -3.68 -15.75
CA PHE A 51 -1.57 -3.09 -15.46
C PHE A 51 -1.61 -2.11 -14.29
N GLY A 52 -2.66 -1.32 -14.19
CA GLY A 52 -2.86 -0.34 -13.12
C GLY A 52 -2.94 -0.98 -11.74
N ARG A 53 -3.54 -2.16 -11.64
CA ARG A 53 -3.65 -2.90 -10.38
C ARG A 53 -2.32 -3.33 -9.76
N ILE A 54 -1.23 -3.34 -10.52
CA ILE A 54 0.13 -3.60 -10.01
C ILE A 54 0.58 -2.46 -9.07
N ALA A 55 0.05 -1.27 -9.20
CA ALA A 55 0.42 -0.12 -8.37
C ALA A 55 0.24 -0.40 -6.88
N PHE A 56 -0.92 -0.93 -6.47
CA PHE A 56 -1.24 -1.15 -5.06
C PHE A 56 -0.27 -2.09 -4.34
N PRO A 57 -0.01 -3.33 -4.82
CA PRO A 57 0.94 -4.21 -4.15
C PRO A 57 2.37 -3.64 -4.12
N VAL A 58 2.78 -2.89 -5.14
CA VAL A 58 4.10 -2.24 -5.13
C VAL A 58 4.16 -1.12 -4.09
N PHE A 59 3.13 -0.27 -3.99
CA PHE A 59 3.06 0.75 -2.93
C PHE A 59 2.99 0.12 -1.55
N ALA A 60 2.20 -0.92 -1.35
CA ALA A 60 2.11 -1.63 -0.07
C ALA A 60 3.48 -2.21 0.35
N PHE A 61 4.22 -2.78 -0.59
CA PHE A 61 5.58 -3.26 -0.36
C PHE A 61 6.52 -2.12 0.03
N LEU A 62 6.52 -1.00 -0.72
CA LEU A 62 7.37 0.16 -0.44
C LEU A 62 7.06 0.80 0.92
N VAL A 63 5.78 0.84 1.29
CA VAL A 63 5.34 1.35 2.60
C VAL A 63 5.80 0.42 3.72
N ALA A 64 5.68 -0.90 3.55
CA ALA A 64 6.16 -1.88 4.52
C ALA A 64 7.69 -1.82 4.68
N GLU A 65 8.43 -1.72 3.58
CA GLU A 65 9.88 -1.55 3.59
C GLU A 65 10.29 -0.24 4.28
N GLY A 66 9.60 0.86 3.95
CA GLY A 66 9.82 2.16 4.60
C GLY A 66 9.56 2.10 6.10
N PHE A 67 8.50 1.41 6.54
CA PHE A 67 8.20 1.18 7.96
C PHE A 67 9.29 0.38 8.67
N ALA A 68 9.79 -0.69 8.02
CA ALA A 68 10.84 -1.54 8.59
C ALA A 68 12.18 -0.79 8.76
N HIS A 69 12.52 0.14 7.86
CA HIS A 69 13.79 0.87 7.87
C HIS A 69 13.75 2.22 8.60
N THR A 70 12.57 2.71 9.00
CA THR A 70 12.45 4.01 9.65
C THR A 70 12.87 3.97 11.12
N ARG A 71 13.64 4.99 11.57
CA ARG A 71 14.01 5.15 12.99
C ARG A 71 12.84 5.63 13.84
N ASN A 72 11.94 6.44 13.27
CA ASN A 72 10.80 7.03 13.99
C ASN A 72 9.49 6.62 13.32
N ARG A 73 8.93 5.50 13.79
CA ARG A 73 7.70 4.91 13.27
C ARG A 73 6.48 5.82 13.42
N MET A 74 6.39 6.56 14.52
CA MET A 74 5.30 7.50 14.73
C MET A 74 5.35 8.65 13.70
N ARG A 75 6.52 9.20 13.45
CA ARG A 75 6.68 10.24 12.44
C ARG A 75 6.35 9.73 11.03
N TYR A 76 6.75 8.50 10.73
CA TYR A 76 6.43 7.85 9.45
C TYR A 76 4.92 7.67 9.29
N PHE A 77 4.24 7.13 10.31
CA PHE A 77 2.80 6.95 10.35
C PHE A 77 2.06 8.29 10.19
N LEU A 78 2.44 9.31 10.96
CA LEU A 78 1.82 10.64 10.87
C LEU A 78 2.02 11.29 9.50
N SER A 79 3.19 11.12 8.89
CA SER A 79 3.44 11.63 7.52
C SER A 79 2.53 10.94 6.52
N LEU A 80 2.39 9.61 6.59
CA LEU A 80 1.51 8.86 5.70
C LEU A 80 0.04 9.23 5.89
N LEU A 81 -0.39 9.40 7.14
CA LEU A 81 -1.74 9.84 7.47
C LEU A 81 -2.02 11.27 6.95
N LEU A 82 -1.06 12.17 7.11
CA LEU A 82 -1.18 13.54 6.58
C LEU A 82 -1.37 13.52 5.06
N PHE A 83 -0.57 12.72 4.35
CA PHE A 83 -0.75 12.55 2.90
C PHE A 83 -2.10 11.93 2.53
N ALA A 84 -2.59 10.96 3.31
CA ALA A 84 -3.91 10.39 3.09
C ALA A 84 -5.01 11.46 3.19
N VAL A 85 -4.95 12.31 4.22
CA VAL A 85 -5.92 13.41 4.42
C VAL A 85 -5.82 14.47 3.30
N ILE A 86 -4.60 14.85 2.90
CA ILE A 86 -4.42 15.81 1.80
C ILE A 86 -4.95 15.23 0.48
N SER A 87 -4.71 13.94 0.23
CA SER A 87 -5.15 13.25 -0.99
C SER A 87 -6.65 13.02 -1.04
N GLU A 88 -7.35 13.14 0.08
CA GLU A 88 -8.81 13.02 0.13
C GLU A 88 -9.51 14.19 -0.58
N VAL A 89 -8.93 15.38 -0.54
CA VAL A 89 -9.49 16.56 -1.21
C VAL A 89 -9.63 16.34 -2.73
N PRO A 90 -8.56 16.02 -3.48
CA PRO A 90 -8.69 15.72 -4.91
C PRO A 90 -9.53 14.48 -5.18
N TRP A 91 -9.51 13.47 -4.31
CA TRP A 91 -10.37 12.30 -4.44
C TRP A 91 -11.85 12.68 -4.40
N TYR A 92 -12.25 13.46 -3.41
CA TYR A 92 -13.62 13.96 -3.27
C TYR A 92 -14.06 14.85 -4.44
N LEU A 93 -13.16 15.67 -4.98
CA LEU A 93 -13.46 16.53 -6.13
C LEU A 93 -13.70 15.72 -7.43
N LEU A 94 -13.06 14.56 -7.57
CA LEU A 94 -13.19 13.69 -8.74
C LEU A 94 -14.40 12.75 -8.65
N ASN A 95 -14.66 12.18 -7.49
CA ASN A 95 -15.66 11.12 -7.31
C ASN A 95 -16.95 11.62 -6.63
N GLY A 96 -16.91 12.81 -6.02
CA GLY A 96 -18.04 13.33 -5.24
C GLY A 96 -18.20 12.62 -3.89
N ALA A 97 -19.40 12.70 -3.32
CA ALA A 97 -19.75 12.07 -2.03
C ALA A 97 -20.29 10.66 -2.25
N ASP A 98 -19.52 9.79 -2.87
CA ASP A 98 -19.92 8.40 -3.15
C ASP A 98 -19.68 7.42 -1.97
N GLY A 99 -19.11 7.94 -0.87
CA GLY A 99 -18.79 7.15 0.33
C GLY A 99 -17.51 6.34 0.21
N THR A 100 -16.75 6.49 -0.87
CA THR A 100 -15.43 5.85 -1.04
C THR A 100 -14.32 6.78 -0.58
N HIS A 101 -13.22 6.20 -0.14
CA HIS A 101 -12.03 6.91 0.31
C HIS A 101 -10.82 6.57 -0.54
N ASN A 102 -9.81 7.43 -0.54
CA ASN A 102 -8.61 7.17 -1.30
C ASN A 102 -7.78 6.01 -0.69
N VAL A 103 -7.06 5.31 -1.57
CA VAL A 103 -6.25 4.13 -1.22
C VAL A 103 -5.15 4.39 -0.18
N MET A 104 -4.79 5.65 0.09
CA MET A 104 -3.78 6.01 1.09
C MET A 104 -4.22 5.65 2.50
N PHE A 105 -5.53 5.72 2.81
CA PHE A 105 -6.06 5.26 4.10
C PHE A 105 -5.87 3.75 4.30
N THR A 106 -6.06 2.96 3.26
CA THR A 106 -5.77 1.52 3.30
C THR A 106 -4.29 1.25 3.60
N LEU A 107 -3.37 2.03 3.02
CA LEU A 107 -1.94 1.93 3.32
C LEU A 107 -1.61 2.34 4.76
N VAL A 108 -2.27 3.37 5.29
CA VAL A 108 -2.16 3.77 6.72
C VAL A 108 -2.61 2.65 7.64
N LEU A 109 -3.73 2.00 7.35
CA LEU A 109 -4.20 0.82 8.09
C LEU A 109 -3.22 -0.34 8.00
N GLY A 110 -2.60 -0.55 6.84
CA GLY A 110 -1.52 -1.53 6.67
C GLY A 110 -0.33 -1.28 7.60
N VAL A 111 0.09 -0.02 7.78
CA VAL A 111 1.15 0.35 8.73
C VAL A 111 0.72 0.09 10.17
N LEU A 112 -0.54 0.36 10.52
CA LEU A 112 -1.08 0.02 11.84
C LEU A 112 -1.08 -1.49 12.09
N ALA A 113 -1.47 -2.28 11.08
CA ALA A 113 -1.42 -3.75 11.16
C ALA A 113 0.01 -4.24 11.38
N LEU A 114 1.01 -3.70 10.67
CA LEU A 114 2.42 -4.03 10.86
C LEU A 114 2.91 -3.67 12.25
N ALA A 115 2.57 -2.48 12.75
CA ALA A 115 2.94 -2.03 14.09
C ALA A 115 2.30 -2.90 15.19
N ALA A 116 1.03 -3.27 15.01
CA ALA A 116 0.32 -4.19 15.91
C ALA A 116 0.94 -5.59 15.88
N PHE A 117 1.26 -6.10 14.69
CA PHE A 117 1.93 -7.39 14.53
C PHE A 117 3.25 -7.44 15.30
N GLU A 118 4.11 -6.44 15.16
CA GLU A 118 5.39 -6.40 15.87
C GLU A 118 5.23 -6.34 17.38
N ARG A 119 4.23 -5.58 17.88
CA ARG A 119 4.01 -5.39 19.30
C ARG A 119 3.31 -6.58 19.95
N LEU A 120 2.43 -7.26 19.22
CA LEU A 120 1.57 -8.33 19.73
C LEU A 120 2.01 -9.74 19.29
N ARG A 121 3.15 -9.87 18.61
CA ARG A 121 3.61 -11.16 18.05
C ARG A 121 3.74 -12.29 19.09
N GLU A 122 3.96 -11.95 20.37
CA GLU A 122 4.02 -12.91 21.46
C GLU A 122 2.62 -13.39 21.88
N HIS A 123 1.59 -12.58 21.63
CA HIS A 123 0.19 -12.87 21.94
C HIS A 123 -0.59 -13.20 20.67
N ARG A 124 -0.50 -14.44 20.19
CA ARG A 124 -1.03 -14.88 18.89
C ARG A 124 -2.50 -14.49 18.66
N ILE A 125 -3.35 -14.65 19.69
CA ILE A 125 -4.79 -14.33 19.58
C ILE A 125 -5.00 -12.83 19.35
N LEU A 126 -4.36 -11.97 20.16
CA LEU A 126 -4.45 -10.50 20.03
C LEU A 126 -3.89 -10.02 18.70
N CYS A 127 -2.80 -10.65 18.24
CA CYS A 127 -2.22 -10.36 16.93
C CYS A 127 -3.21 -10.70 15.80
N CYS A 128 -3.82 -11.89 15.80
CA CYS A 128 -4.82 -12.26 14.81
C CYS A 128 -6.03 -11.32 14.83
N CYS A 129 -6.55 -11.00 16.02
CA CYS A 129 -7.67 -10.07 16.17
C CYS A 129 -7.35 -8.67 15.62
N SER A 130 -6.16 -8.15 15.88
CA SER A 130 -5.75 -6.83 15.39
C SER A 130 -5.62 -6.79 13.86
N ILE A 131 -5.07 -7.83 13.24
CA ILE A 131 -4.96 -7.94 11.77
C ILE A 131 -6.36 -8.07 11.13
N LEU A 132 -7.24 -8.90 11.70
CA LEU A 132 -8.60 -9.03 11.20
C LEU A 132 -9.38 -7.73 11.31
N LEU A 133 -9.23 -7.00 12.42
CA LEU A 133 -9.87 -5.69 12.61
C LEU A 133 -9.39 -4.67 11.59
N THR A 134 -8.07 -4.57 11.35
CA THR A 134 -7.52 -3.64 10.36
C THR A 134 -7.91 -4.02 8.93
N ALA A 135 -7.99 -5.32 8.60
CA ALA A 135 -8.45 -5.81 7.32
C ALA A 135 -9.95 -5.50 7.11
N TRP A 136 -10.76 -5.67 8.16
CA TRP A 136 -12.18 -5.33 8.12
C TRP A 136 -12.40 -3.83 7.94
N LEU A 137 -11.66 -2.97 8.66
CA LEU A 137 -11.69 -1.53 8.48
C LEU A 137 -11.26 -1.10 7.07
N ALA A 138 -10.23 -1.76 6.51
CA ALA A 138 -9.77 -1.49 5.14
C ALA A 138 -10.79 -1.90 4.07
N ALA A 139 -11.65 -2.87 4.36
CA ALA A 139 -12.72 -3.29 3.46
C ALA A 139 -13.93 -2.33 3.50
N TRP A 140 -14.04 -1.51 4.54
CA TRP A 140 -15.08 -0.50 4.70
C TRP A 140 -14.71 0.88 4.11
N LEU A 141 -13.43 1.11 3.86
CA LEU A 141 -12.87 2.32 3.25
C LEU A 141 -12.89 2.24 1.72
#